data_543b5ee19cf1ce02277fa2d961d39479
#
_entry.id   543b5ee19cf1ce02277fa2d961d39479
#
_cell.length_a   1.000
_cell.length_b   1.000
_cell.length_c   1.000
_cell.angle_alpha   90.00
_cell.angle_beta   90.00
_cell.angle_gamma   90.00
#
_symmetry.space_group_name_H-M   'P 1'
#
loop_
_entity.id
_entity.type
_entity.pdbx_description
1 polymer ?
#
loop_
_entity_poly.entity_id
_entity_poly.type
_entity_poly.pdbx_seq_one_letter_code
_entity_poly.pdbx_strand_id
1 'polypeptide(L)'
;SFTLSQAGMVILLTKIGEIKPDKSLKTSETTLKYEKGWRWKRLSSFIGAFATLIVFIILVITKFVEGAWIIVITIPLIVSMFYSIRSHYHDVSEALRTKDLIGKENQLVTIADIVILPIGDIHKGTLRALQYANRLSTDVRAVSVTTNEEMKNRLITRWNRFPKLTEKAELICLDYDYRDVIQPLLSYIQNIKENEFPEEVITVVIPEFITQSSLTKFLHNRTADILRREIINQKNIVIIEIPFHI
;
A
#
# COMPACT_ATOMS: atom_id res chain seq x y z
N SER A 1 -8.18 13.85 33.64
CA SER A 1 -7.03 12.92 33.84
C SER A 1 -7.08 12.22 35.21
N PHE A 2 -7.41 12.94 36.30
CA PHE A 2 -7.45 12.39 37.64
C PHE A 2 -8.44 11.23 37.80
N THR A 3 -9.65 11.34 37.26
CA THR A 3 -10.68 10.27 37.29
C THR A 3 -10.23 8.99 36.54
N LEU A 4 -9.58 9.13 35.38
CA LEU A 4 -9.04 8.03 34.63
C LEU A 4 -7.87 7.34 35.35
N SER A 5 -7.02 8.13 36.04
CA SER A 5 -5.93 7.62 36.88
C SER A 5 -6.47 6.80 38.05
N GLN A 6 -7.52 7.28 38.74
CA GLN A 6 -8.16 6.57 39.85
C GLN A 6 -8.86 5.29 39.37
N ALA A 7 -9.56 5.33 38.24
CA ALA A 7 -10.18 4.14 37.65
C ALA A 7 -9.11 3.10 37.23
N GLY A 8 -8.01 3.54 36.64
CA GLY A 8 -6.87 2.68 36.33
C GLY A 8 -6.27 2.03 37.59
N MET A 9 -6.15 2.79 38.68
CA MET A 9 -5.68 2.28 39.97
C MET A 9 -6.63 1.20 40.54
N VAL A 10 -7.95 1.37 40.42
CA VAL A 10 -8.93 0.35 40.85
C VAL A 10 -8.74 -0.95 40.09
N ILE A 11 -8.54 -0.90 38.78
CA ILE A 11 -8.29 -2.06 37.92
C ILE A 11 -6.98 -2.74 38.31
N LEU A 12 -5.92 -1.96 38.50
CA LEU A 12 -4.60 -2.44 38.88
C LEU A 12 -4.65 -3.15 40.25
N LEU A 13 -5.30 -2.55 41.24
CA LEU A 13 -5.45 -3.12 42.57
C LEU A 13 -6.34 -4.39 42.59
N THR A 14 -7.28 -4.48 41.65
CA THR A 14 -8.08 -5.72 41.47
C THR A 14 -7.17 -6.85 40.97
N LYS A 15 -6.34 -6.59 39.96
CA LYS A 15 -5.35 -7.56 39.47
C LYS A 15 -4.32 -7.96 40.53
N ILE A 16 -3.87 -7.02 41.36
CA ILE A 16 -2.96 -7.31 42.50
C ILE A 16 -3.64 -8.26 43.49
N GLY A 17 -4.95 -8.11 43.73
CA GLY A 17 -5.71 -8.97 44.63
C GLY A 17 -5.92 -10.40 44.14
N GLU A 18 -5.83 -10.63 42.83
CA GLU A 18 -5.90 -11.97 42.21
C GLU A 18 -4.56 -12.74 42.28
N ILE A 19 -3.46 -12.05 42.61
CA ILE A 19 -2.14 -12.67 42.71
C ILE A 19 -2.01 -13.42 44.04
N LYS A 20 -1.57 -14.69 43.99
CA LYS A 20 -1.22 -15.43 45.20
C LYS A 20 -0.02 -14.80 45.92
N PRO A 21 0.07 -14.86 47.28
CA PRO A 21 1.12 -14.18 48.06
C PRO A 21 2.57 -14.46 47.62
N ASP A 22 2.80 -15.62 47.02
CA ASP A 22 4.14 -16.08 46.59
C ASP A 22 4.43 -15.89 45.08
N LYS A 23 3.52 -15.30 44.32
CA LYS A 23 3.69 -15.14 42.88
C LYS A 23 3.73 -13.66 42.47
N SER A 24 4.60 -13.32 41.52
CA SER A 24 4.61 -12.02 40.88
C SER A 24 4.15 -12.16 39.42
N LEU A 25 3.29 -11.27 38.96
CA LEU A 25 2.92 -11.15 37.56
C LEU A 25 3.82 -10.13 36.87
N LYS A 26 4.57 -10.57 35.87
CA LYS A 26 5.33 -9.66 34.98
C LYS A 26 4.41 -9.22 33.86
N THR A 27 4.12 -7.93 33.81
CA THR A 27 3.50 -7.25 32.66
C THR A 27 4.64 -6.61 31.84
N SER A 28 4.38 -6.28 30.57
CA SER A 28 5.41 -5.73 29.66
C SER A 28 6.21 -4.55 30.23
N GLU A 29 5.66 -3.80 31.17
CA GLU A 29 6.29 -2.58 31.73
C GLU A 29 6.56 -2.64 33.23
N THR A 30 5.86 -3.48 33.99
CA THR A 30 5.97 -3.53 35.47
C THR A 30 5.78 -4.92 36.04
N THR A 31 6.41 -5.15 37.21
CA THR A 31 6.23 -6.39 37.98
C THR A 31 5.26 -6.14 39.12
N LEU A 32 4.08 -6.76 39.05
CA LEU A 32 3.04 -6.66 40.08
C LEU A 32 3.29 -7.71 41.15
N LYS A 33 3.38 -7.27 42.41
CA LYS A 33 3.47 -8.14 43.59
C LYS A 33 2.22 -8.01 44.45
N TYR A 34 1.85 -9.08 45.12
CA TYR A 34 0.78 -9.04 46.10
C TYR A 34 1.06 -8.01 47.19
N GLU A 35 0.07 -7.16 47.50
CA GLU A 35 0.20 -6.13 48.55
C GLU A 35 -0.88 -6.33 49.63
N LYS A 36 -0.44 -6.48 50.89
CA LYS A 36 -1.34 -6.62 52.03
C LYS A 36 -2.14 -5.33 52.25
N GLY A 37 -3.48 -5.42 52.27
CA GLY A 37 -4.34 -4.23 52.38
C GLY A 37 -4.87 -3.67 51.06
N TRP A 38 -4.64 -4.36 49.92
CA TRP A 38 -5.12 -3.95 48.60
C TRP A 38 -6.64 -3.62 48.56
N ARG A 39 -7.48 -4.29 49.40
CA ARG A 39 -8.93 -4.04 49.47
C ARG A 39 -9.25 -2.64 49.94
N TRP A 40 -8.60 -2.15 51.00
CA TRP A 40 -8.77 -0.79 51.50
C TRP A 40 -8.29 0.25 50.50
N LYS A 41 -7.15 0.03 49.88
CA LYS A 41 -6.62 0.89 48.83
C LYS A 41 -7.59 0.93 47.63
N ARG A 42 -8.15 -0.20 47.24
CA ARG A 42 -9.16 -0.29 46.18
C ARG A 42 -10.43 0.47 46.54
N LEU A 43 -10.93 0.32 47.76
CA LEU A 43 -12.12 1.03 48.21
C LEU A 43 -11.90 2.56 48.22
N SER A 44 -10.77 3.00 48.76
CA SER A 44 -10.42 4.44 48.76
C SER A 44 -10.31 4.98 47.34
N SER A 45 -9.65 4.26 46.42
CA SER A 45 -9.54 4.67 44.99
C SER A 45 -10.91 4.66 44.31
N PHE A 46 -11.80 3.74 44.64
CA PHE A 46 -13.16 3.69 44.12
C PHE A 46 -13.98 4.90 44.57
N ILE A 47 -13.93 5.21 45.86
CA ILE A 47 -14.61 6.44 46.43
C ILE A 47 -14.07 7.70 45.75
N GLY A 48 -12.77 7.81 45.58
CA GLY A 48 -12.14 8.94 44.89
C GLY A 48 -12.58 9.04 43.42
N ALA A 49 -12.62 7.91 42.71
CA ALA A 49 -13.09 7.86 41.32
C ALA A 49 -14.57 8.27 41.21
N PHE A 50 -15.41 7.81 42.15
CA PHE A 50 -16.83 8.11 42.17
C PHE A 50 -17.09 9.60 42.47
N ALA A 51 -16.39 10.16 43.46
CA ALA A 51 -16.50 11.59 43.80
C ALA A 51 -16.06 12.49 42.62
N THR A 52 -14.92 12.16 41.97
CA THR A 52 -14.46 12.90 40.79
C THR A 52 -15.38 12.75 39.59
N LEU A 53 -16.04 11.60 39.44
CA LEU A 53 -17.05 11.39 38.39
C LEU A 53 -18.28 12.31 38.62
N ILE A 54 -18.77 12.40 39.85
CA ILE A 54 -19.88 13.28 40.20
C ILE A 54 -19.53 14.75 39.88
N VAL A 55 -18.37 15.23 40.32
CA VAL A 55 -17.90 16.57 40.02
C VAL A 55 -17.79 16.80 38.52
N PHE A 56 -17.28 15.81 37.77
CA PHE A 56 -17.20 15.89 36.29
C PHE A 56 -18.59 16.04 35.66
N ILE A 57 -19.58 15.23 36.11
CA ILE A 57 -20.95 15.31 35.60
C ILE A 57 -21.57 16.68 35.90
N ILE A 58 -21.38 17.20 37.12
CA ILE A 58 -21.87 18.52 37.50
C ILE A 58 -21.25 19.62 36.60
N LEU A 59 -19.93 19.57 36.38
CA LEU A 59 -19.22 20.48 35.48
C LEU A 59 -19.71 20.40 34.03
N VAL A 60 -19.94 19.18 33.52
CA VAL A 60 -20.48 19.00 32.16
C VAL A 60 -21.87 19.64 32.05
N ILE A 61 -22.77 19.39 33.02
CA ILE A 61 -24.14 19.93 33.02
C ILE A 61 -24.12 21.46 33.11
N THR A 62 -23.35 22.01 34.03
CA THR A 62 -23.33 23.47 34.29
C THR A 62 -22.66 24.26 33.15
N LYS A 63 -21.63 23.65 32.52
CA LYS A 63 -20.87 24.28 31.43
C LYS A 63 -21.33 23.87 30.03
N PHE A 64 -22.37 23.01 29.93
CA PHE A 64 -22.84 22.47 28.66
C PHE A 64 -23.23 23.59 27.67
N VAL A 65 -24.00 24.60 28.17
CA VAL A 65 -24.46 25.73 27.36
C VAL A 65 -23.30 26.66 26.97
N GLU A 66 -22.23 26.69 27.77
CA GLU A 66 -21.02 27.49 27.50
C GLU A 66 -20.06 26.82 26.52
N GLY A 67 -20.45 25.71 25.88
CA GLY A 67 -19.65 25.02 24.84
C GLY A 67 -18.91 23.78 25.30
N ALA A 68 -19.07 23.28 26.54
CA ALA A 68 -18.42 22.08 27.03
C ALA A 68 -18.86 20.83 26.24
N TRP A 69 -20.04 20.84 25.60
CA TRP A 69 -20.53 19.74 24.73
C TRP A 69 -19.59 19.45 23.54
N ILE A 70 -18.91 20.51 23.02
CA ILE A 70 -17.95 20.33 21.92
C ILE A 70 -16.82 19.38 22.36
N ILE A 71 -16.29 19.59 23.57
CA ILE A 71 -15.20 18.79 24.12
C ILE A 71 -15.67 17.35 24.33
N VAL A 72 -16.90 17.16 24.84
CA VAL A 72 -17.49 15.83 25.10
C VAL A 72 -17.66 15.02 23.81
N ILE A 73 -17.94 15.68 22.68
CA ILE A 73 -18.03 15.02 21.37
C ILE A 73 -16.66 14.86 20.72
N THR A 74 -15.81 15.89 20.77
CA THR A 74 -14.52 15.91 20.09
C THR A 74 -13.55 14.87 20.64
N ILE A 75 -13.50 14.69 21.95
CA ILE A 75 -12.58 13.72 22.57
C ILE A 75 -12.89 12.27 22.12
N PRO A 76 -14.12 11.75 22.22
CA PRO A 76 -14.44 10.41 21.71
C PRO A 76 -14.19 10.26 20.20
N LEU A 77 -14.46 11.31 19.42
CA LEU A 77 -14.20 11.29 17.97
C LEU A 77 -12.70 11.15 17.66
N ILE A 78 -11.85 11.92 18.36
CA ILE A 78 -10.39 11.83 18.21
C ILE A 78 -9.89 10.46 18.69
N VAL A 79 -10.39 9.97 19.81
CA VAL A 79 -10.01 8.63 20.33
C VAL A 79 -10.41 7.53 19.34
N SER A 80 -11.62 7.61 18.77
CA SER A 80 -12.09 6.66 17.75
C SER A 80 -11.20 6.72 16.50
N MET A 81 -10.81 7.91 16.06
CA MET A 81 -9.89 8.10 14.94
C MET A 81 -8.53 7.42 15.21
N PHE A 82 -7.93 7.66 16.38
CA PHE A 82 -6.66 7.01 16.76
C PHE A 82 -6.79 5.50 16.87
N TYR A 83 -7.92 5.00 17.38
CA TYR A 83 -8.15 3.57 17.44
C TYR A 83 -8.24 2.94 16.05
N SER A 84 -8.94 3.59 15.12
CA SER A 84 -9.02 3.16 13.72
C SER A 84 -7.65 3.14 13.04
N ILE A 85 -6.85 4.20 13.25
CA ILE A 85 -5.47 4.26 12.74
C ILE A 85 -4.63 3.12 13.31
N ARG A 86 -4.70 2.89 14.62
CA ARG A 86 -3.96 1.79 15.28
C ARG A 86 -4.34 0.42 14.73
N SER A 87 -5.65 0.18 14.54
CA SER A 87 -6.15 -1.08 13.96
C SER A 87 -5.58 -1.29 12.55
N HIS A 88 -5.65 -0.26 11.71
CA HIS A 88 -5.10 -0.32 10.35
C HIS A 88 -3.59 -0.65 10.34
N TYR A 89 -2.80 0.01 11.19
CA TYR A 89 -1.36 -0.29 11.28
C TYR A 89 -1.08 -1.69 11.83
N HIS A 90 -1.93 -2.19 12.71
CA HIS A 90 -1.82 -3.57 13.21
C HIS A 90 -2.06 -4.57 12.08
N ASP A 91 -3.11 -4.37 11.28
CA ASP A 91 -3.46 -5.25 10.15
C ASP A 91 -2.35 -5.24 9.08
N VAL A 92 -1.80 -4.06 8.76
CA VAL A 92 -0.64 -3.93 7.88
C VAL A 92 0.59 -4.65 8.45
N SER A 93 0.86 -4.51 9.75
CA SER A 93 1.99 -5.18 10.41
C SER A 93 1.85 -6.70 10.40
N GLU A 94 0.63 -7.21 10.58
CA GLU A 94 0.34 -8.65 10.48
C GLU A 94 0.54 -9.15 9.05
N ALA A 95 0.04 -8.42 8.04
CA ALA A 95 0.19 -8.76 6.63
C ALA A 95 1.65 -8.77 6.15
N LEU A 96 2.51 -7.94 6.78
CA LEU A 96 3.93 -7.86 6.45
C LEU A 96 4.81 -8.79 7.29
N ARG A 97 4.23 -9.62 8.16
CA ARG A 97 5.01 -10.56 8.97
C ARG A 97 5.68 -11.61 8.11
N THR A 98 6.98 -11.76 8.32
CA THR A 98 7.81 -12.76 7.64
C THR A 98 7.95 -14.08 8.42
N LYS A 99 7.39 -14.16 9.63
CA LYS A 99 7.53 -15.34 10.51
C LYS A 99 7.02 -16.63 9.85
N ASP A 100 5.97 -16.53 9.07
CA ASP A 100 5.34 -17.67 8.40
C ASP A 100 6.13 -18.16 7.17
N LEU A 101 7.08 -17.33 6.70
CA LEU A 101 7.95 -17.62 5.56
C LEU A 101 9.31 -18.23 5.95
N ILE A 102 9.63 -18.24 7.26
CA ILE A 102 10.90 -18.81 7.74
C ILE A 102 10.92 -20.32 7.43
N GLY A 103 11.88 -20.74 6.62
CA GLY A 103 11.99 -22.14 6.15
C GLY A 103 11.04 -22.50 4.99
N LYS A 104 10.29 -21.53 4.45
CA LYS A 104 9.40 -21.71 3.30
C LYS A 104 9.73 -20.74 2.16
N GLU A 105 10.99 -20.39 2.01
CA GLU A 105 11.45 -19.44 0.99
C GLU A 105 11.10 -19.90 -0.44
N ASN A 106 10.96 -21.21 -0.64
CA ASN A 106 10.50 -21.78 -1.92
C ASN A 106 9.01 -21.53 -2.22
N GLN A 107 8.25 -20.96 -1.29
CA GLN A 107 6.85 -20.57 -1.50
C GLN A 107 6.70 -19.09 -1.87
N LEU A 108 7.82 -18.38 -2.05
CA LEU A 108 7.79 -17.06 -2.64
C LEU A 108 7.27 -17.14 -4.08
N VAL A 109 6.50 -16.13 -4.45
CA VAL A 109 5.90 -16.06 -5.80
C VAL A 109 7.01 -16.13 -6.85
N THR A 110 6.86 -17.00 -7.83
CA THR A 110 7.81 -17.13 -8.94
C THR A 110 7.71 -15.89 -9.84
N ILE A 111 8.87 -15.38 -10.27
CA ILE A 111 8.93 -14.29 -11.24
C ILE A 111 9.03 -14.92 -12.63
N ALA A 112 8.08 -14.60 -13.50
CA ALA A 112 8.09 -15.06 -14.89
C ALA A 112 9.23 -14.39 -15.68
N ASP A 113 9.87 -15.12 -16.55
CA ASP A 113 10.87 -14.57 -17.48
C ASP A 113 10.19 -13.90 -18.68
N ILE A 114 9.36 -12.89 -18.41
CA ILE A 114 8.68 -12.09 -19.43
C ILE A 114 8.73 -10.61 -19.07
N VAL A 115 8.97 -9.77 -20.07
CA VAL A 115 8.88 -8.33 -19.98
C VAL A 115 7.93 -7.81 -21.06
N ILE A 116 6.89 -7.12 -20.65
CA ILE A 116 5.96 -6.41 -21.54
C ILE A 116 6.38 -4.94 -21.58
N LEU A 117 6.68 -4.44 -22.79
CA LEU A 117 7.10 -3.07 -23.04
C LEU A 117 6.05 -2.34 -23.90
N PRO A 118 5.14 -1.57 -23.30
CA PRO A 118 4.21 -0.73 -24.04
C PRO A 118 4.96 0.36 -24.84
N ILE A 119 4.70 0.44 -26.13
CA ILE A 119 5.30 1.44 -27.00
C ILE A 119 4.27 2.13 -27.87
N GLY A 120 4.39 3.44 -28.04
CA GLY A 120 3.57 4.20 -29.01
C GLY A 120 4.28 4.38 -30.34
N ASP A 121 5.59 4.60 -30.33
CA ASP A 121 6.44 4.75 -31.51
C ASP A 121 7.91 4.47 -31.13
N ILE A 122 8.79 4.37 -32.16
CA ILE A 122 10.22 4.16 -31.97
C ILE A 122 10.95 5.48 -31.87
N HIS A 123 11.41 5.82 -30.67
CA HIS A 123 12.21 6.98 -30.35
C HIS A 123 13.33 6.62 -29.34
N LYS A 124 14.20 7.57 -29.03
CA LYS A 124 15.37 7.31 -28.16
C LYS A 124 14.97 6.71 -26.80
N GLY A 125 13.86 7.15 -26.21
CA GLY A 125 13.34 6.61 -24.95
C GLY A 125 12.88 5.16 -25.06
N THR A 126 12.13 4.83 -26.14
CA THR A 126 11.72 3.45 -26.44
C THR A 126 12.92 2.52 -26.64
N LEU A 127 13.94 2.95 -27.40
CA LEU A 127 15.14 2.16 -27.62
C LEU A 127 15.93 1.94 -26.32
N ARG A 128 15.98 2.94 -25.44
CA ARG A 128 16.60 2.82 -24.11
C ARG A 128 15.84 1.82 -23.24
N ALA A 129 14.52 1.90 -23.23
CA ALA A 129 13.67 0.97 -22.49
C ALA A 129 13.81 -0.46 -23.05
N LEU A 130 13.84 -0.63 -24.37
CA LEU A 130 14.06 -1.92 -25.03
C LEU A 130 15.44 -2.50 -24.70
N GLN A 131 16.49 -1.67 -24.69
CA GLN A 131 17.83 -2.10 -24.29
C GLN A 131 17.86 -2.61 -22.85
N TYR A 132 17.10 -1.97 -21.96
CA TYR A 132 16.99 -2.39 -20.58
C TYR A 132 16.15 -3.67 -20.45
N ALA A 133 15.00 -3.74 -21.10
CA ALA A 133 14.13 -4.91 -21.13
C ALA A 133 14.87 -6.18 -21.60
N ASN A 134 15.67 -6.07 -22.66
CA ASN A 134 16.51 -7.17 -23.20
C ASN A 134 17.62 -7.65 -22.23
N ARG A 135 17.86 -6.95 -21.13
CA ARG A 135 18.76 -7.38 -20.05
C ARG A 135 18.03 -8.04 -18.90
N LEU A 136 16.74 -7.76 -18.76
CA LEU A 136 15.92 -8.29 -17.69
C LEU A 136 15.39 -9.70 -18.02
N SER A 137 15.06 -9.95 -19.29
CA SER A 137 14.37 -11.15 -19.70
C SER A 137 14.82 -11.58 -21.10
N THR A 138 14.63 -12.86 -21.38
CA THR A 138 14.81 -13.45 -22.73
C THR A 138 13.53 -13.37 -23.55
N ASP A 139 12.34 -13.28 -22.90
CA ASP A 139 11.04 -13.04 -23.54
C ASP A 139 10.65 -11.57 -23.36
N VAL A 140 10.95 -10.74 -24.34
CA VAL A 140 10.60 -9.31 -24.37
C VAL A 140 9.55 -9.07 -25.44
N ARG A 141 8.38 -8.59 -25.03
CA ARG A 141 7.26 -8.29 -25.92
C ARG A 141 6.99 -6.79 -25.94
N ALA A 142 7.38 -6.16 -27.06
CA ALA A 142 7.08 -4.74 -27.32
C ALA A 142 5.65 -4.64 -27.87
N VAL A 143 4.74 -4.06 -27.11
CA VAL A 143 3.32 -4.03 -27.44
C VAL A 143 2.89 -2.62 -27.84
N SER A 144 2.32 -2.49 -29.02
CA SER A 144 1.77 -1.24 -29.55
C SER A 144 0.31 -1.41 -29.94
N VAL A 145 -0.50 -0.41 -29.61
CA VAL A 145 -1.89 -0.34 -30.08
C VAL A 145 -1.93 0.51 -31.35
N THR A 146 -2.40 -0.07 -32.43
CA THR A 146 -2.46 0.58 -33.76
C THR A 146 -3.91 0.74 -34.19
N THR A 147 -4.25 1.92 -34.69
CA THR A 147 -5.62 2.26 -35.12
C THR A 147 -5.83 2.11 -36.62
N ASN A 148 -4.76 1.97 -37.38
CA ASN A 148 -4.81 1.77 -38.83
C ASN A 148 -3.52 1.10 -39.36
N GLU A 149 -3.63 0.50 -40.53
CA GLU A 149 -2.53 -0.20 -41.20
C GLU A 149 -1.32 0.72 -41.54
N GLU A 150 -1.56 1.99 -41.80
CA GLU A 150 -0.47 2.96 -42.08
C GLU A 150 0.40 3.15 -40.83
N MET A 151 -0.18 3.31 -39.67
CA MET A 151 0.53 3.45 -38.39
C MET A 151 1.33 2.18 -38.09
N LYS A 152 0.72 1.01 -38.28
CA LYS A 152 1.36 -0.29 -38.09
C LYS A 152 2.58 -0.46 -39.00
N ASN A 153 2.43 -0.22 -40.29
CA ASN A 153 3.50 -0.33 -41.28
C ASN A 153 4.65 0.64 -40.99
N ARG A 154 4.32 1.86 -40.57
CA ARG A 154 5.32 2.85 -40.15
C ARG A 154 6.10 2.38 -38.92
N LEU A 155 5.42 1.82 -37.94
CA LEU A 155 6.04 1.27 -36.72
C LEU A 155 6.98 0.12 -37.06
N ILE A 156 6.52 -0.86 -37.84
CA ILE A 156 7.33 -2.01 -38.30
C ILE A 156 8.57 -1.54 -39.06
N THR A 157 8.41 -0.57 -39.96
CA THR A 157 9.52 0.00 -40.73
C THR A 157 10.57 0.65 -39.81
N ARG A 158 10.12 1.37 -38.77
CA ARG A 158 11.03 1.99 -37.81
C ARG A 158 11.68 0.97 -36.89
N TRP A 159 10.95 -0.06 -36.46
CA TRP A 159 11.43 -1.19 -35.67
C TRP A 159 12.61 -1.90 -36.34
N ASN A 160 12.46 -2.21 -37.60
CA ASN A 160 13.46 -2.93 -38.38
C ASN A 160 14.76 -2.11 -38.67
N ARG A 161 14.78 -0.81 -38.34
CA ARG A 161 16.01 0.02 -38.44
C ARG A 161 17.04 -0.28 -37.34
N PHE A 162 16.65 -0.97 -36.28
CA PHE A 162 17.52 -1.22 -35.13
C PHE A 162 17.65 -2.73 -34.81
N PRO A 163 18.09 -3.57 -35.76
CA PRO A 163 18.07 -5.03 -35.61
C PRO A 163 18.81 -5.52 -34.35
N LYS A 164 19.95 -4.92 -34.00
CA LYS A 164 20.72 -5.33 -32.80
C LYS A 164 19.95 -5.22 -31.48
N LEU A 165 18.89 -4.43 -31.42
CA LEU A 165 18.03 -4.28 -30.23
C LEU A 165 16.72 -5.06 -30.40
N THR A 166 16.20 -5.13 -31.61
CA THR A 166 14.87 -5.66 -31.91
C THR A 166 14.86 -7.17 -32.16
N GLU A 167 16.01 -7.77 -32.56
CA GLU A 167 16.12 -9.22 -32.75
C GLU A 167 15.79 -10.08 -31.50
N LYS A 168 15.97 -9.48 -30.31
CA LYS A 168 15.74 -10.15 -29.01
C LYS A 168 14.35 -9.89 -28.45
N ALA A 169 13.52 -9.13 -29.16
CA ALA A 169 12.20 -8.75 -28.69
C ALA A 169 11.18 -8.96 -29.79
N GLU A 170 9.99 -9.38 -29.41
CA GLU A 170 8.86 -9.54 -30.31
C GLU A 170 8.06 -8.23 -30.36
N LEU A 171 7.74 -7.77 -31.59
CA LEU A 171 6.84 -6.62 -31.77
C LEU A 171 5.41 -7.12 -31.96
N ILE A 172 4.53 -6.77 -31.03
CA ILE A 172 3.13 -7.13 -31.06
C ILE A 172 2.31 -5.87 -31.34
N CYS A 173 1.55 -5.89 -32.43
CA CYS A 173 0.63 -4.82 -32.78
C CYS A 173 -0.80 -5.26 -32.47
N LEU A 174 -1.43 -4.58 -31.53
CA LEU A 174 -2.83 -4.78 -31.20
C LEU A 174 -3.68 -3.83 -32.07
N ASP A 175 -4.47 -4.39 -32.96
CA ASP A 175 -5.36 -3.60 -33.81
C ASP A 175 -6.61 -3.21 -33.01
N TYR A 176 -6.91 -1.91 -32.93
CA TYR A 176 -8.05 -1.41 -32.18
C TYR A 176 -8.64 -0.17 -32.83
N ASP A 177 -9.94 -0.20 -33.11
CA ASP A 177 -10.63 0.81 -33.91
C ASP A 177 -10.84 2.15 -33.20
N TYR A 178 -10.66 2.19 -31.88
CA TYR A 178 -10.84 3.39 -31.08
C TYR A 178 -9.49 3.99 -30.62
N ARG A 179 -9.50 5.30 -30.32
CA ARG A 179 -8.31 5.98 -29.77
C ARG A 179 -7.95 5.62 -28.32
N ASP A 180 -8.55 4.54 -27.81
CA ASP A 180 -8.21 4.04 -26.50
C ASP A 180 -7.04 3.05 -26.59
N VAL A 181 -5.92 3.46 -26.06
CA VAL A 181 -4.68 2.65 -26.02
C VAL A 181 -4.62 1.80 -24.75
N ILE A 182 -5.33 2.22 -23.71
CA ILE A 182 -5.19 1.61 -22.37
C ILE A 182 -5.90 0.28 -22.29
N GLN A 183 -7.17 0.21 -22.71
CA GLN A 183 -7.97 -1.01 -22.56
C GLN A 183 -7.43 -2.21 -23.34
N PRO A 184 -7.01 -2.09 -24.62
CA PRO A 184 -6.41 -3.22 -25.35
C PRO A 184 -5.13 -3.71 -24.71
N LEU A 185 -4.30 -2.80 -24.18
CA LEU A 185 -3.05 -3.13 -23.52
C LEU A 185 -3.29 -3.83 -22.18
N LEU A 186 -4.23 -3.36 -21.38
CA LEU A 186 -4.61 -4.02 -20.12
C LEU A 186 -5.18 -5.42 -20.38
N SER A 187 -6.04 -5.56 -21.38
CA SER A 187 -6.61 -6.85 -21.77
C SER A 187 -5.53 -7.82 -22.24
N TYR A 188 -4.52 -7.33 -22.98
CA TYR A 188 -3.37 -8.14 -23.38
C TYR A 188 -2.55 -8.58 -22.16
N ILE A 189 -2.22 -7.67 -21.25
CA ILE A 189 -1.46 -7.98 -20.03
C ILE A 189 -2.22 -9.00 -19.18
N GLN A 190 -3.53 -8.84 -19.04
CA GLN A 190 -4.36 -9.76 -18.29
C GLN A 190 -4.43 -11.14 -18.94
N ASN A 191 -4.54 -11.21 -20.26
CA ASN A 191 -4.53 -12.47 -21.01
C ASN A 191 -3.22 -13.24 -20.80
N ILE A 192 -2.08 -12.57 -20.92
CA ILE A 192 -0.76 -13.17 -20.67
C ILE A 192 -0.69 -13.72 -19.24
N LYS A 193 -1.14 -12.93 -18.28
CA LYS A 193 -1.12 -13.31 -16.87
C LYS A 193 -2.01 -14.52 -16.56
N GLU A 194 -3.20 -14.58 -17.16
CA GLU A 194 -4.16 -15.64 -16.87
C GLU A 194 -3.85 -16.94 -17.60
N ASN A 195 -3.36 -16.85 -18.84
CA ASN A 195 -3.22 -18.00 -19.72
C ASN A 195 -1.77 -18.51 -19.88
N GLU A 196 -0.77 -17.62 -19.79
CA GLU A 196 0.62 -18.03 -19.99
C GLU A 196 1.38 -18.13 -18.65
N PHE A 197 1.14 -17.20 -17.72
CA PHE A 197 1.86 -17.11 -16.44
C PHE A 197 0.91 -17.02 -15.25
N PRO A 198 0.03 -18.01 -15.02
CA PRO A 198 -0.88 -18.01 -13.88
C PRO A 198 -0.08 -18.05 -12.58
N GLU A 199 -0.43 -17.18 -11.65
CA GLU A 199 0.22 -17.02 -10.32
C GLU A 199 1.66 -16.51 -10.31
N GLU A 200 2.31 -16.36 -11.45
CA GLU A 200 3.65 -15.78 -11.54
C GLU A 200 3.61 -14.26 -11.60
N VAL A 201 4.74 -13.63 -11.27
CA VAL A 201 4.89 -12.17 -11.36
C VAL A 201 5.43 -11.81 -12.74
N ILE A 202 4.67 -11.04 -13.50
CA ILE A 202 5.10 -10.49 -14.79
C ILE A 202 5.66 -9.08 -14.64
N THR A 203 6.57 -8.69 -15.52
CA THR A 203 7.20 -7.37 -15.50
C THR A 203 6.69 -6.50 -16.65
N VAL A 204 6.25 -5.28 -16.34
CA VAL A 204 5.88 -4.26 -17.32
C VAL A 204 6.86 -3.10 -17.25
N VAL A 205 7.55 -2.81 -18.35
CA VAL A 205 8.51 -1.72 -18.46
C VAL A 205 7.89 -0.55 -19.20
N ILE A 206 7.78 0.61 -18.54
CA ILE A 206 7.14 1.81 -19.09
C ILE A 206 8.22 2.86 -19.38
N PRO A 207 8.42 3.27 -20.66
CA PRO A 207 9.27 4.41 -20.98
C PRO A 207 8.59 5.71 -20.56
N GLU A 208 9.23 6.49 -19.70
CA GLU A 208 8.73 7.77 -19.21
C GLU A 208 9.56 8.94 -19.74
N PHE A 209 8.88 9.98 -20.27
CA PHE A 209 9.54 11.21 -20.68
C PHE A 209 9.56 12.23 -19.56
N ILE A 210 10.75 12.65 -19.14
CA ILE A 210 10.93 13.69 -18.15
C ILE A 210 11.28 14.99 -18.87
N THR A 211 10.33 15.93 -18.86
CA THR A 211 10.52 17.29 -19.39
C THR A 211 10.80 18.26 -18.25
N GLN A 212 11.63 19.29 -18.49
CA GLN A 212 11.96 20.30 -17.48
C GLN A 212 10.79 21.23 -17.15
N SER A 213 9.80 21.36 -18.03
CA SER A 213 8.63 22.22 -17.82
C SER A 213 7.45 21.48 -17.21
N SER A 214 6.89 22.05 -16.14
CA SER A 214 5.73 21.50 -15.43
C SER A 214 4.47 21.39 -16.29
N LEU A 215 4.28 22.30 -17.25
CA LEU A 215 3.14 22.31 -18.18
C LEU A 215 3.21 21.18 -19.22
N THR A 216 4.39 20.85 -19.70
CA THR A 216 4.60 19.78 -20.68
C THR A 216 4.49 18.40 -20.07
N LYS A 217 4.80 18.22 -18.77
CA LYS A 217 4.53 16.98 -18.03
C LYS A 217 3.07 16.57 -18.10
N PHE A 218 2.17 17.52 -17.91
CA PHE A 218 0.73 17.25 -17.90
C PHE A 218 0.18 16.79 -19.27
N LEU A 219 0.80 17.21 -20.38
CA LEU A 219 0.34 16.91 -21.73
C LEU A 219 0.90 15.60 -22.29
N HIS A 220 2.10 15.19 -21.90
CA HIS A 220 2.82 14.08 -22.55
C HIS A 220 2.81 12.76 -21.77
N ASN A 221 2.66 12.79 -20.45
CA ASN A 221 2.74 11.57 -19.59
C ASN A 221 1.39 10.98 -19.20
N ARG A 222 0.27 11.54 -19.68
CA ARG A 222 -1.06 11.13 -19.23
C ARG A 222 -1.35 9.64 -19.46
N THR A 223 -0.90 9.09 -20.58
CA THR A 223 -1.10 7.67 -20.91
C THR A 223 -0.29 6.75 -19.99
N ALA A 224 0.97 7.09 -19.71
CA ALA A 224 1.82 6.34 -18.78
C ALA A 224 1.26 6.37 -17.35
N ASP A 225 0.80 7.53 -16.88
CA ASP A 225 0.20 7.69 -15.57
C ASP A 225 -1.11 6.90 -15.40
N ILE A 226 -1.97 6.89 -16.43
CA ILE A 226 -3.22 6.11 -16.41
C ILE A 226 -2.89 4.62 -16.39
N LEU A 227 -2.03 4.17 -17.31
CA LEU A 227 -1.61 2.78 -17.40
C LEU A 227 -1.03 2.29 -16.06
N ARG A 228 -0.16 3.08 -15.46
CA ARG A 228 0.43 2.79 -14.15
C ARG A 228 -0.63 2.63 -13.06
N ARG A 229 -1.63 3.52 -12.99
CA ARG A 229 -2.72 3.44 -12.00
C ARG A 229 -3.54 2.17 -12.15
N GLU A 230 -3.85 1.80 -13.37
CA GLU A 230 -4.64 0.60 -13.64
C GLU A 230 -3.85 -0.67 -13.34
N ILE A 231 -2.56 -0.71 -13.67
CA ILE A 231 -1.71 -1.87 -13.43
C ILE A 231 -1.34 -2.03 -11.95
N ILE A 232 -1.07 -0.94 -11.21
CA ILE A 232 -0.62 -1.01 -9.81
C ILE A 232 -1.65 -1.66 -8.88
N ASN A 233 -2.92 -1.62 -9.27
CA ASN A 233 -4.01 -2.27 -8.54
C ASN A 233 -4.12 -3.78 -8.83
N GLN A 234 -3.39 -4.28 -9.82
CA GLN A 234 -3.38 -5.70 -10.16
C GLN A 234 -2.31 -6.44 -9.35
N LYS A 235 -2.66 -7.61 -8.84
CA LYS A 235 -1.71 -8.47 -8.12
C LYS A 235 -0.71 -9.09 -9.10
N ASN A 236 0.50 -9.38 -8.62
CA ASN A 236 1.52 -10.09 -9.39
C ASN A 236 1.98 -9.38 -10.67
N ILE A 237 2.04 -8.05 -10.65
CA ILE A 237 2.67 -7.26 -11.72
C ILE A 237 3.70 -6.33 -11.10
N VAL A 238 4.92 -6.36 -11.63
CA VAL A 238 5.98 -5.40 -11.32
C VAL A 238 6.04 -4.34 -12.41
N ILE A 239 6.06 -3.08 -12.02
CA ILE A 239 6.21 -1.95 -12.95
C ILE A 239 7.61 -1.39 -12.81
N ILE A 240 8.31 -1.24 -13.94
CA ILE A 240 9.62 -0.59 -14.02
C ILE A 240 9.49 0.61 -14.94
N GLU A 241 9.76 1.79 -14.42
CA GLU A 241 9.75 3.05 -15.18
C GLU A 241 11.17 3.39 -15.64
N ILE A 242 11.34 3.63 -16.94
CA ILE A 242 12.63 4.00 -17.53
C ILE A 242 12.60 5.47 -17.91
N PRO A 243 13.20 6.36 -17.12
CA PRO A 243 13.18 7.78 -17.38
C PRO A 243 14.07 8.17 -18.57
N PHE A 244 13.54 9.01 -19.43
CA PHE A 244 14.27 9.65 -20.53
C PHE A 244 14.10 11.16 -20.45
N HIS A 245 15.18 11.86 -20.14
CA HIS A 245 15.20 13.33 -20.05
C HIS A 245 15.27 13.96 -21.42
N ILE A 246 14.36 14.94 -21.69
CA ILE A 246 14.27 15.73 -22.92
C ILE A 246 14.70 17.18 -22.65
#